data_7d02779c80466c25c6630308b5a15a46
#
_entry.id   7d02779c80466c25c6630308b5a15a46
#
_cell.length_a   1.000
_cell.length_b   1.000
_cell.length_c   1.000
_cell.angle_alpha   90.00
_cell.angle_beta   90.00
_cell.angle_gamma   90.00
#
_symmetry.space_group_name_H-M   'P 1'
#
loop_
_entity.id
_entity.type
_entity.pdbx_description
1 polymer ?
#
loop_
_entity_poly.entity_id
_entity_poly.type
_entity_poly.pdbx_seq_one_letter_code
_entity_poly.pdbx_strand_id
1 'polypeptide(L)'
;LVGGVFNSVNQELYETRANPNPVKLSYSVKDLKDWADFCGLEINWPEIFPVNAVNIMRGALFALDHDKLPNYARLGFEAYWRDGLDVSNPDILSAIAVACDLPVNDFLTSLKDDAIKSRLRENTDELCQKGGFGSPTMFINETDMYFGNDRLLLVEEKLKNENLQK
;
A
#
# COMPACT_ATOMS: atom_id res chain seq x y z
N LEU A 1 -5.78 0.98 5.08
CA LEU A 1 -4.61 1.32 5.91
C LEU A 1 -4.07 0.06 6.60
N VAL A 2 -2.87 -0.41 6.21
CA VAL A 2 -2.29 -1.69 6.67
C VAL A 2 -2.18 -1.76 8.21
N GLY A 3 -1.79 -0.68 8.88
CA GLY A 3 -1.76 -0.64 10.35
C GLY A 3 -3.13 -0.88 10.99
N GLY A 4 -4.21 -0.41 10.38
CA GLY A 4 -5.58 -0.71 10.83
C GLY A 4 -5.93 -2.19 10.68
N VAL A 5 -5.54 -2.80 9.54
CA VAL A 5 -5.73 -4.24 9.31
C VAL A 5 -4.99 -5.06 10.37
N PHE A 6 -3.71 -4.73 10.63
CA PHE A 6 -2.92 -5.46 11.62
C PHE A 6 -3.50 -5.36 13.03
N ASN A 7 -3.98 -4.17 13.43
CA ASN A 7 -4.63 -3.98 14.72
C ASN A 7 -5.92 -4.80 14.87
N SER A 8 -6.62 -5.02 13.76
CA SER A 8 -7.92 -5.71 13.79
C SER A 8 -7.79 -7.24 13.73
N VAL A 9 -6.94 -7.76 12.82
CA VAL A 9 -6.97 -9.19 12.46
C VAL A 9 -5.60 -9.86 12.39
N ASN A 10 -4.49 -9.13 12.60
CA ASN A 10 -3.13 -9.67 12.48
C ASN A 10 -2.16 -9.08 13.52
N GLN A 11 -2.53 -9.12 14.79
CA GLN A 11 -1.73 -8.58 15.89
C GLN A 11 -0.41 -9.33 16.11
N GLU A 12 -0.34 -10.62 15.76
CA GLU A 12 0.88 -11.45 15.86
C GLU A 12 2.06 -10.86 15.06
N LEU A 13 1.77 -10.05 14.05
CA LEU A 13 2.82 -9.38 13.28
C LEU A 13 3.64 -8.41 14.14
N TYR A 14 3.03 -7.76 15.12
CA TYR A 14 3.75 -6.85 16.03
C TYR A 14 4.68 -7.63 16.95
N GLU A 15 4.26 -8.80 17.45
CA GLU A 15 5.10 -9.68 18.25
C GLU A 15 6.30 -10.20 17.45
N THR A 16 6.06 -10.62 16.21
CA THR A 16 7.12 -11.06 15.29
C THR A 16 8.10 -9.94 14.97
N ARG A 17 7.63 -8.70 14.86
CA ARG A 17 8.51 -7.52 14.64
C ARG A 17 9.31 -7.16 15.89
N ALA A 18 8.71 -7.27 17.07
CA ALA A 18 9.42 -7.00 18.33
C ALA A 18 10.49 -8.04 18.63
N ASN A 19 10.27 -9.31 18.26
CA ASN A 19 11.17 -10.43 18.49
C ASN A 19 11.41 -11.22 17.19
N PRO A 20 12.13 -10.66 16.22
CA PRO A 20 12.30 -11.29 14.93
C PRO A 20 13.18 -12.55 15.03
N ASN A 21 12.74 -13.63 14.39
CA ASN A 21 13.60 -14.80 14.19
C ASN A 21 14.72 -14.44 13.20
N PRO A 22 16.01 -14.54 13.57
CA PRO A 22 17.12 -14.06 12.74
C PRO A 22 17.19 -14.76 11.37
N VAL A 23 16.87 -16.06 11.32
CA VAL A 23 16.92 -16.84 10.10
C VAL A 23 15.81 -16.40 9.14
N LYS A 24 14.58 -16.20 9.65
CA LYS A 24 13.45 -15.69 8.84
C LYS A 24 13.69 -14.26 8.38
N LEU A 25 14.26 -13.42 9.23
CA LEU A 25 14.59 -12.02 8.87
C LEU A 25 15.62 -11.97 7.74
N SER A 26 16.70 -12.75 7.85
CA SER A 26 17.73 -12.84 6.80
C SER A 26 17.14 -13.30 5.46
N TYR A 27 16.27 -14.31 5.49
CA TYR A 27 15.58 -14.75 4.28
C TYR A 27 14.67 -13.67 3.70
N SER A 28 13.88 -12.98 4.54
CA SER A 28 12.96 -11.93 4.08
C SER A 28 13.69 -10.75 3.43
N VAL A 29 14.87 -10.38 3.94
CA VAL A 29 15.70 -9.33 3.31
C VAL A 29 16.20 -9.77 1.93
N LYS A 30 16.68 -11.01 1.82
CA LYS A 30 17.08 -11.59 0.53
C LYS A 30 15.91 -11.66 -0.45
N ASP A 31 14.77 -12.17 0.00
CA ASP A 31 13.57 -12.34 -0.83
C ASP A 31 13.06 -10.99 -1.37
N LEU A 32 13.02 -9.96 -0.53
CA LEU A 32 12.69 -8.60 -0.96
C LEU A 32 13.63 -8.08 -2.05
N LYS A 33 14.94 -8.33 -1.90
CA LYS A 33 15.93 -7.93 -2.91
C LYS A 33 15.72 -8.70 -4.22
N ASP A 34 15.53 -10.01 -4.16
CA ASP A 34 15.32 -10.83 -5.36
C ASP A 34 14.05 -10.38 -6.11
N TRP A 35 12.97 -10.07 -5.40
CA TRP A 35 11.75 -9.53 -6.00
C TRP A 35 11.96 -8.12 -6.61
N ALA A 36 12.70 -7.26 -5.95
CA ALA A 36 13.04 -5.94 -6.48
C ALA A 36 13.84 -6.07 -7.79
N ASP A 37 14.89 -6.90 -7.78
CA ASP A 37 15.73 -7.15 -8.96
C ASP A 37 14.89 -7.76 -10.10
N PHE A 38 14.01 -8.73 -9.80
CA PHE A 38 13.13 -9.35 -10.79
C PHE A 38 12.14 -8.36 -11.41
N CYS A 39 11.62 -7.41 -10.62
CA CYS A 39 10.71 -6.38 -11.09
C CYS A 39 11.43 -5.16 -11.70
N GLY A 40 12.76 -5.09 -11.67
CA GLY A 40 13.54 -3.95 -12.12
C GLY A 40 13.32 -2.71 -11.25
N LEU A 41 13.08 -2.90 -9.95
CA LEU A 41 12.83 -1.85 -8.97
C LEU A 41 14.05 -1.65 -8.07
N GLU A 42 14.29 -0.39 -7.70
CA GLU A 42 15.25 -0.04 -6.67
C GLU A 42 14.52 0.10 -5.31
N ILE A 43 14.98 -0.66 -4.30
CA ILE A 43 14.48 -0.57 -2.94
C ILE A 43 15.65 -0.27 -1.99
N ASN A 44 15.58 0.89 -1.35
CA ASN A 44 16.47 1.32 -0.28
C ASN A 44 15.71 1.28 1.04
N TRP A 45 16.33 0.71 2.09
CA TRP A 45 15.64 0.63 3.39
C TRP A 45 15.54 2.04 3.99
N PRO A 46 14.32 2.57 4.23
CA PRO A 46 14.15 3.93 4.72
C PRO A 46 14.61 4.06 6.18
N GLU A 47 15.14 5.23 6.55
CA GLU A 47 15.57 5.51 7.93
C GLU A 47 14.37 5.50 8.90
N ILE A 48 13.20 5.97 8.44
CA ILE A 48 11.97 5.99 9.23
C ILE A 48 11.12 4.79 8.83
N PHE A 49 11.20 3.70 9.61
CA PHE A 49 10.42 2.49 9.39
C PHE A 49 9.87 1.93 10.72
N PRO A 50 8.55 1.68 10.81
CA PRO A 50 7.49 2.05 9.87
C PRO A 50 7.17 3.54 9.89
N VAL A 51 6.86 4.11 8.73
CA VAL A 51 6.41 5.50 8.62
C VAL A 51 4.92 5.63 8.94
N ASN A 52 4.49 6.81 9.40
CA ASN A 52 3.07 7.13 9.51
C ASN A 52 2.46 7.39 8.12
N ALA A 53 1.87 6.37 7.53
CA ALA A 53 1.33 6.42 6.18
C ALA A 53 -0.12 6.99 6.10
N VAL A 54 -0.69 7.54 7.18
CA VAL A 54 -2.10 7.96 7.20
C VAL A 54 -2.37 9.05 6.16
N ASN A 55 -1.53 10.08 6.10
CA ASN A 55 -1.77 11.21 5.19
C ASN A 55 -1.51 10.85 3.72
N ILE A 56 -0.48 10.06 3.42
CA ILE A 56 -0.26 9.62 2.03
C ILE A 56 -1.41 8.72 1.55
N MET A 57 -2.00 7.90 2.43
CA MET A 57 -3.17 7.08 2.10
C MET A 57 -4.45 7.91 1.92
N ARG A 58 -4.64 9.00 2.68
CA ARG A 58 -5.72 9.97 2.44
C ARG A 58 -5.53 10.68 1.10
N GLY A 59 -4.29 11.08 0.81
CA GLY A 59 -3.93 11.67 -0.48
C GLY A 59 -4.20 10.73 -1.66
N ALA A 60 -4.03 9.42 -1.46
CA ALA A 60 -4.37 8.42 -2.49
C ALA A 60 -5.88 8.41 -2.82
N LEU A 61 -6.76 8.62 -1.83
CA LEU A 61 -8.19 8.75 -2.07
C LEU A 61 -8.53 10.05 -2.84
N PHE A 62 -7.87 11.15 -2.49
CA PHE A 62 -8.01 12.39 -3.26
C PHE A 62 -7.52 12.23 -4.69
N ALA A 63 -6.37 11.58 -4.89
CA ALA A 63 -5.84 11.30 -6.22
C ALA A 63 -6.74 10.35 -7.03
N LEU A 64 -7.43 9.41 -6.37
CA LEU A 64 -8.43 8.54 -7.00
C LEU A 64 -9.60 9.37 -7.57
N ASP A 65 -10.10 10.33 -6.81
CA ASP A 65 -11.20 11.21 -7.22
C ASP A 65 -10.83 12.15 -8.39
N HIS A 66 -9.53 12.27 -8.68
CA HIS A 66 -8.98 13.06 -9.79
C HIS A 66 -8.39 12.20 -10.92
N ASP A 67 -8.65 10.90 -10.95
CA ASP A 67 -8.10 9.94 -11.93
C ASP A 67 -6.54 9.91 -11.96
N LYS A 68 -5.90 10.23 -10.84
CA LYS A 68 -4.43 10.30 -10.71
C LYS A 68 -3.84 9.21 -9.80
N LEU A 69 -4.66 8.30 -9.27
CA LEU A 69 -4.20 7.29 -8.29
C LEU A 69 -2.99 6.47 -8.77
N PRO A 70 -2.93 5.93 -10.00
CA PRO A 70 -1.78 5.11 -10.40
C PRO A 70 -0.45 5.88 -10.36
N ASN A 71 -0.44 7.12 -10.84
CA ASN A 71 0.75 7.96 -10.81
C ASN A 71 1.12 8.40 -9.40
N TYR A 72 0.12 8.79 -8.59
CA TYR A 72 0.31 9.16 -7.19
C TYR A 72 0.88 8.00 -6.36
N ALA A 73 0.34 6.80 -6.51
CA ALA A 73 0.82 5.61 -5.81
C ALA A 73 2.27 5.29 -6.20
N ARG A 74 2.59 5.31 -7.51
CA ARG A 74 3.97 5.09 -7.98
C ARG A 74 4.94 6.08 -7.35
N LEU A 75 4.66 7.38 -7.42
CA LEU A 75 5.52 8.41 -6.85
C LEU A 75 5.63 8.30 -5.32
N GLY A 76 4.56 7.94 -4.64
CA GLY A 76 4.58 7.71 -3.19
C GLY A 76 5.46 6.52 -2.79
N PHE A 77 5.40 5.42 -3.54
CA PHE A 77 6.29 4.28 -3.30
C PHE A 77 7.74 4.59 -3.65
N GLU A 78 8.00 5.28 -4.76
CA GLU A 78 9.35 5.73 -5.14
C GLU A 78 9.95 6.66 -4.08
N ALA A 79 9.19 7.67 -3.62
CA ALA A 79 9.63 8.59 -2.59
C ALA A 79 10.05 7.87 -1.30
N TYR A 80 9.28 6.87 -0.87
CA TYR A 80 9.54 6.16 0.37
C TYR A 80 10.60 5.06 0.22
N TRP A 81 10.44 4.16 -0.77
CA TRP A 81 11.27 2.97 -0.90
C TRP A 81 12.53 3.15 -1.72
N ARG A 82 12.51 4.03 -2.74
CA ARG A 82 13.68 4.33 -3.55
C ARG A 82 14.50 5.46 -2.96
N ASP A 83 13.82 6.58 -2.63
CA ASP A 83 14.48 7.82 -2.26
C ASP A 83 14.62 8.00 -0.74
N GLY A 84 14.04 7.12 0.07
CA GLY A 84 14.13 7.13 1.55
C GLY A 84 13.45 8.33 2.22
N LEU A 85 12.52 9.01 1.53
CA LEU A 85 11.88 10.22 2.00
C LEU A 85 10.80 9.93 3.06
N ASP A 86 10.63 10.85 4.01
CA ASP A 86 9.54 10.81 4.98
C ASP A 86 8.21 11.20 4.34
N VAL A 87 7.43 10.21 3.91
CA VAL A 87 6.10 10.44 3.30
C VAL A 87 5.03 10.85 4.32
N SER A 88 5.37 11.06 5.58
CA SER A 88 4.50 11.74 6.55
C SER A 88 4.67 13.26 6.53
N ASN A 89 5.77 13.75 5.94
CA ASN A 89 6.09 15.18 5.83
C ASN A 89 5.18 15.86 4.79
N PRO A 90 4.48 16.96 5.18
CA PRO A 90 3.62 17.71 4.26
C PRO A 90 4.32 18.26 3.01
N ASP A 91 5.61 18.61 3.10
CA ASP A 91 6.37 19.12 1.95
C ASP A 91 6.59 18.03 0.90
N ILE A 92 6.88 16.79 1.33
CA ILE A 92 7.00 15.64 0.44
C ILE A 92 5.65 15.31 -0.20
N LEU A 93 4.57 15.32 0.58
CA LEU A 93 3.21 15.11 0.06
C LEU A 93 2.82 16.17 -0.97
N SER A 94 3.19 17.44 -0.71
CA SER A 94 2.96 18.54 -1.66
C SER A 94 3.74 18.35 -2.96
N ALA A 95 5.01 17.92 -2.88
CA ALA A 95 5.83 17.64 -4.06
C ALA A 95 5.24 16.50 -4.91
N ILE A 96 4.76 15.44 -4.28
CA ILE A 96 4.06 14.34 -4.96
C ILE A 96 2.78 14.84 -5.64
N ALA A 97 1.99 15.69 -4.95
CA ALA A 97 0.76 16.27 -5.52
C ALA A 97 1.05 17.13 -6.74
N VAL A 98 2.10 18.00 -6.69
CA VAL A 98 2.56 18.78 -7.85
C VAL A 98 2.94 17.87 -9.02
N ALA A 99 3.74 16.83 -8.77
CA ALA A 99 4.19 15.91 -9.80
C ALA A 99 3.05 15.07 -10.42
N CYS A 100 1.88 15.03 -9.76
CA CYS A 100 0.64 14.40 -10.25
C CYS A 100 -0.32 15.39 -10.92
N ASP A 101 0.03 16.67 -11.08
CA ASP A 101 -0.88 17.73 -11.54
C ASP A 101 -2.15 17.86 -10.66
N LEU A 102 -2.04 17.62 -9.37
CA LEU A 102 -3.14 17.80 -8.42
C LEU A 102 -3.19 19.24 -7.89
N PRO A 103 -4.38 19.80 -7.60
CA PRO A 103 -4.51 21.11 -6.97
C PRO A 103 -4.01 21.05 -5.52
N VAL A 104 -2.78 21.52 -5.28
CA VAL A 104 -2.03 21.30 -4.01
C VAL A 104 -2.77 21.80 -2.78
N ASN A 105 -3.40 22.98 -2.85
CA ASN A 105 -4.12 23.54 -1.70
C ASN A 105 -5.34 22.70 -1.32
N ASP A 106 -6.09 22.23 -2.31
CA ASP A 106 -7.26 21.35 -2.10
C ASP A 106 -6.80 19.97 -1.61
N PHE A 107 -5.72 19.44 -2.18
CA PHE A 107 -5.08 18.22 -1.74
C PHE A 107 -4.71 18.28 -0.25
N LEU A 108 -3.95 19.31 0.18
CA LEU A 108 -3.53 19.45 1.58
C LEU A 108 -4.73 19.65 2.53
N THR A 109 -5.76 20.34 2.07
CA THR A 109 -7.00 20.54 2.83
C THR A 109 -7.73 19.20 3.00
N SER A 110 -7.82 18.40 1.93
CA SER A 110 -8.49 17.11 1.93
C SER A 110 -7.89 16.10 2.92
N LEU A 111 -6.58 16.19 3.21
CA LEU A 111 -5.92 15.31 4.19
C LEU A 111 -6.52 15.44 5.60
N LYS A 112 -7.17 16.57 5.89
CA LYS A 112 -7.83 16.86 7.18
C LYS A 112 -9.34 16.69 7.13
N ASP A 113 -9.91 16.46 5.96
CA ASP A 113 -11.34 16.31 5.73
C ASP A 113 -11.87 15.05 6.42
N ASP A 114 -12.98 15.17 7.13
CA ASP A 114 -13.61 14.08 7.85
C ASP A 114 -14.23 13.05 6.90
N ALA A 115 -14.68 13.42 5.72
CA ALA A 115 -15.16 12.50 4.70
C ALA A 115 -14.03 11.59 4.18
N ILE A 116 -12.86 12.15 3.88
CA ILE A 116 -11.67 11.37 3.48
C ILE A 116 -11.18 10.45 4.61
N LYS A 117 -11.20 10.93 5.86
CA LYS A 117 -10.84 10.10 7.02
C LYS A 117 -11.79 8.92 7.19
N SER A 118 -13.11 9.17 7.08
CA SER A 118 -14.14 8.12 7.18
C SER A 118 -13.97 7.10 6.07
N ARG A 119 -13.84 7.56 4.83
CA ARG A 119 -13.63 6.70 3.67
C ARG A 119 -12.39 5.81 3.80
N LEU A 120 -11.26 6.33 4.31
CA LEU A 120 -10.06 5.51 4.56
C LEU A 120 -10.31 4.44 5.62
N ARG A 121 -11.09 4.75 6.65
CA ARG A 121 -11.48 3.79 7.69
C ARG A 121 -12.40 2.72 7.10
N GLU A 122 -13.44 3.13 6.40
CA GLU A 122 -14.41 2.23 5.74
C GLU A 122 -13.72 1.23 4.81
N ASN A 123 -12.79 1.69 3.96
CA ASN A 123 -12.01 0.80 3.10
C ASN A 123 -11.17 -0.22 3.89
N THR A 124 -10.68 0.18 5.07
CA THR A 124 -9.90 -0.71 5.95
C THR A 124 -10.81 -1.76 6.60
N ASP A 125 -11.97 -1.31 7.09
CA ASP A 125 -12.96 -2.16 7.74
C ASP A 125 -13.56 -3.16 6.73
N GLU A 126 -13.87 -2.70 5.50
CA GLU A 126 -14.33 -3.56 4.41
C GLU A 126 -13.33 -4.67 4.10
N LEU A 127 -12.04 -4.33 3.98
CA LEU A 127 -10.98 -5.32 3.75
C LEU A 127 -10.98 -6.39 4.84
N CYS A 128 -11.05 -5.98 6.12
CA CYS A 128 -11.08 -6.91 7.24
C CYS A 128 -12.34 -7.78 7.23
N GLN A 129 -13.52 -7.20 6.94
CA GLN A 129 -14.79 -7.93 6.85
C GLN A 129 -14.79 -8.96 5.73
N LYS A 130 -14.09 -8.68 4.62
CA LYS A 130 -13.90 -9.62 3.50
C LYS A 130 -12.80 -10.66 3.76
N GLY A 131 -12.21 -10.69 4.96
CA GLY A 131 -11.19 -11.66 5.36
C GLY A 131 -9.76 -11.27 5.00
N GLY A 132 -9.51 -10.05 4.53
CA GLY A 132 -8.16 -9.56 4.25
C GLY A 132 -7.38 -9.31 5.54
N PHE A 133 -6.12 -9.74 5.58
CA PHE A 133 -5.27 -9.70 6.77
C PHE A 133 -3.90 -9.05 6.53
N GLY A 134 -3.67 -8.52 5.32
CA GLY A 134 -2.41 -7.87 4.95
C GLY A 134 -2.45 -7.22 3.57
N SER A 135 -1.28 -6.92 3.02
CA SER A 135 -1.10 -6.26 1.72
C SER A 135 0.05 -6.90 0.94
N PRO A 136 -0.07 -7.09 -0.38
CA PRO A 136 -1.27 -6.83 -1.18
C PRO A 136 -2.35 -7.89 -0.97
N THR A 137 -3.61 -7.47 -0.95
CA THR A 137 -4.78 -8.36 -1.02
C THR A 137 -5.58 -8.01 -2.26
N MET A 138 -5.94 -9.02 -3.04
CA MET A 138 -6.69 -8.91 -4.29
C MET A 138 -7.95 -9.75 -4.20
N PHE A 139 -9.06 -9.24 -4.77
CA PHE A 139 -10.31 -9.99 -4.87
C PHE A 139 -10.72 -10.09 -6.34
N ILE A 140 -11.09 -11.29 -6.77
CA ILE A 140 -11.76 -11.52 -8.04
C ILE A 140 -13.24 -11.78 -7.73
N ASN A 141 -14.14 -11.13 -8.48
CA ASN A 141 -15.58 -11.23 -8.27
C ASN A 141 -16.01 -11.04 -6.80
N GLU A 142 -15.35 -10.06 -6.12
CA GLU A 142 -15.64 -9.61 -4.75
C GLU A 142 -15.32 -10.60 -3.62
N THR A 143 -15.22 -11.90 -3.88
CA THR A 143 -15.10 -12.93 -2.85
C THR A 143 -13.90 -13.86 -2.98
N ASP A 144 -13.36 -14.04 -4.18
CA ASP A 144 -12.22 -14.94 -4.42
C ASP A 144 -10.91 -14.19 -4.09
N MET A 145 -10.38 -14.44 -2.89
CA MET A 145 -9.29 -13.66 -2.30
C MET A 145 -7.92 -14.29 -2.58
N TYR A 146 -6.97 -13.42 -2.95
CA TYR A 146 -5.55 -13.74 -3.08
C TYR A 146 -4.72 -12.78 -2.23
N PHE A 147 -3.74 -13.31 -1.50
CA PHE A 147 -2.82 -12.53 -0.67
C PHE A 147 -1.37 -12.80 -1.05
N GLY A 148 -0.61 -11.73 -1.29
CA GLY A 148 0.80 -11.74 -1.63
C GLY A 148 1.09 -11.37 -3.08
N ASN A 149 2.25 -10.78 -3.33
CA ASN A 149 2.71 -10.40 -4.67
C ASN A 149 2.96 -11.63 -5.57
N ASP A 150 3.38 -12.74 -4.98
CA ASP A 150 3.63 -14.01 -5.65
C ASP A 150 2.35 -14.72 -6.15
N ARG A 151 1.17 -14.22 -5.77
CA ARG A 151 -0.13 -14.73 -6.22
C ARG A 151 -0.63 -14.11 -7.53
N LEU A 152 0.08 -13.11 -8.07
CA LEU A 152 -0.31 -12.48 -9.34
C LEU A 152 -0.44 -13.48 -10.50
N LEU A 153 0.40 -14.51 -10.54
CA LEU A 153 0.31 -15.58 -11.54
C LEU A 153 -1.01 -16.36 -11.43
N LEU A 154 -1.48 -16.62 -10.21
CA LEU A 154 -2.75 -17.32 -9.98
C LEU A 154 -3.94 -16.42 -10.34
N VAL A 155 -3.85 -15.13 -10.03
CA VAL A 155 -4.86 -14.12 -10.41
C VAL A 155 -4.98 -14.03 -11.93
N GLU A 156 -3.84 -13.95 -12.62
CA GLU A 156 -3.79 -13.91 -14.10
C GLU A 156 -4.44 -15.16 -14.72
N GLU A 157 -4.10 -16.34 -14.23
CA GLU A 157 -4.65 -17.60 -14.71
C GLU A 157 -6.17 -17.69 -14.49
N LYS A 158 -6.62 -17.25 -13.31
CA LYS A 158 -8.07 -17.19 -12.98
C LYS A 158 -8.83 -16.29 -13.94
N LEU A 159 -8.31 -15.08 -14.20
CA LEU A 159 -8.93 -14.11 -15.11
C LEU A 159 -8.96 -14.62 -16.56
N LYS A 160 -7.91 -15.34 -17.02
CA LYS A 160 -7.90 -15.97 -18.34
C LYS A 160 -9.01 -16.99 -18.46
N ASN A 161 -9.15 -17.86 -17.46
CA ASN A 161 -10.17 -18.92 -17.47
C ASN A 161 -11.61 -18.37 -17.42
N GLU A 162 -11.86 -17.27 -16.71
CA GLU A 162 -13.17 -16.62 -16.68
C GLU A 162 -13.52 -15.94 -18.00
N ASN A 163 -12.54 -15.38 -18.69
CA ASN A 163 -12.75 -14.76 -20.02
C ASN A 163 -12.99 -15.81 -21.11
N LEU A 164 -12.51 -17.04 -20.95
CA LEU A 164 -12.77 -18.15 -21.88
C LEU A 164 -14.17 -18.78 -21.72
N GLN A 165 -14.87 -18.47 -20.60
CA GLN A 165 -16.21 -18.97 -20.31
C GLN A 165 -17.33 -17.99 -20.71
N LYS A 166 -16.98 -16.80 -21.19
CA LYS A 166 -17.90 -15.78 -21.76
C LYS A 166 -17.87 -15.80 -23.27
#